data_834e5fc6a5f37006981d4c588bfade69
#
_entry.id   834e5fc6a5f37006981d4c588bfade69
#
_cell.length_a   1.000
_cell.length_b   1.000
_cell.length_c   1.000
_cell.angle_alpha   90.00
_cell.angle_beta   90.00
_cell.angle_gamma   90.00
#
_symmetry.space_group_name_H-M   'P 1'
#
loop_
_entity.id
_entity.type
_entity.pdbx_description
1 polymer ?
#
loop_
_entity_poly.entity_id
_entity_poly.type
_entity_poly.pdbx_seq_one_letter_code
_entity_poly.pdbx_strand_id
1 'polypeptide(L)'
;MFYNVESMPAFGAGDPGSNPGGAIFLISRCKFMCGICAVYGEDAFNLGRALLTKINHRGQDGAGLFVYPAPKNLFSGQGLVNEILKGDEIPSDVKIAVGQVRYPTEGGVVEENIQPIVKTIEDVQYVIAHNGEIVGFRNLVEQWDLESEILSYYSDTHLIPYAISRSSGSSIEEKVINGLSNLNPAWSICMAILQKNHEPLLVIAKDPFGFRPLSITTNDLGIFAVSENSVPSNQNHHTRELERGEIIFVDEKGIRSHIMPQERKAPCIFEHIYFHFPKGEFSHIDITKARHNLGRQLAIEEREQNLFVPNAIVTYAPDSSHVASIGYSEEAKLPLRPGIIRRHYQSNPRAFMAKPDRRAALLESKYEVIPIYVEGKKIILIDDSIVRGNASQYLVSLLKNGGAKEVHIRIPSSPIMHPCTYGIDMKTYKELIASERSTEDIRQHIGADSLLYLSLQGMHKAIGLPKEKSCNACFTGNYPFK
;
A
#
# COMPACT_ATOMS: atom_id res chain seq x y z
N MET A 1 -41.05 -2.36 36.28
CA MET A 1 -41.02 -3.84 36.26
C MET A 1 -39.56 -4.23 36.12
N PHE A 2 -38.95 -4.59 37.25
CA PHE A 2 -37.57 -5.02 37.32
C PHE A 2 -37.53 -6.54 37.16
N TYR A 3 -36.69 -7.08 36.26
CA TYR A 3 -36.40 -8.51 36.21
C TYR A 3 -35.06 -8.79 36.89
N ASN A 4 -35.13 -9.68 37.87
CA ASN A 4 -33.97 -10.23 38.59
C ASN A 4 -33.06 -11.04 37.69
N VAL A 5 -31.73 -10.90 37.94
CA VAL A 5 -30.69 -11.76 37.38
C VAL A 5 -30.46 -12.88 38.39
N GLU A 6 -30.82 -14.10 38.04
CA GLU A 6 -30.44 -15.30 38.79
C GLU A 6 -29.12 -15.90 38.24
N SER A 7 -28.36 -16.38 39.19
CA SER A 7 -26.99 -16.88 39.13
C SER A 7 -26.82 -18.10 38.23
N MET A 8 -25.77 -18.11 37.37
CA MET A 8 -25.24 -19.31 36.73
C MET A 8 -24.20 -20.01 37.64
N PRO A 9 -24.13 -21.36 37.64
CA PRO A 9 -23.23 -22.11 38.52
C PRO A 9 -21.79 -22.13 37.99
N ALA A 10 -20.83 -22.16 38.95
CA ALA A 10 -19.41 -22.27 38.71
C ALA A 10 -19.05 -23.65 38.10
N PHE A 11 -18.29 -23.67 37.02
CA PHE A 11 -17.65 -24.87 36.49
C PHE A 11 -16.32 -25.12 37.22
N GLY A 12 -16.18 -26.35 37.71
CA GLY A 12 -15.09 -26.82 38.52
C GLY A 12 -13.74 -26.91 37.76
N ALA A 13 -12.67 -26.84 38.58
CA ALA A 13 -11.29 -27.06 38.18
C ALA A 13 -11.09 -28.51 37.69
N GLY A 14 -10.58 -28.66 36.46
CA GLY A 14 -10.10 -29.92 35.87
C GLY A 14 -8.62 -29.80 35.48
N ASP A 15 -7.90 -30.84 35.74
CA ASP A 15 -6.47 -31.10 35.69
C ASP A 15 -5.65 -30.56 34.49
N PRO A 16 -4.36 -30.23 34.65
CA PRO A 16 -3.46 -29.81 33.59
C PRO A 16 -2.76 -31.02 32.97
N GLY A 17 -3.26 -31.49 31.84
CA GLY A 17 -2.60 -32.55 31.08
C GLY A 17 -3.07 -32.62 29.64
N SER A 18 -2.11 -32.40 28.73
CA SER A 18 -2.20 -32.50 27.26
C SER A 18 -2.65 -31.22 26.53
N ASN A 19 -1.69 -30.42 26.14
CA ASN A 19 -1.80 -29.35 25.18
C ASN A 19 -1.52 -29.90 23.76
N PRO A 20 -2.50 -30.09 22.88
CA PRO A 20 -2.22 -30.21 21.45
C PRO A 20 -2.06 -28.80 20.91
N GLY A 21 -0.87 -28.52 20.38
CA GLY A 21 -0.42 -27.22 19.90
C GLY A 21 -1.49 -26.39 19.21
N GLY A 22 -1.95 -25.37 19.90
CA GLY A 22 -2.79 -24.35 19.34
C GLY A 22 -2.00 -23.59 18.29
N ALA A 23 -2.25 -23.87 17.03
CA ALA A 23 -1.78 -23.08 15.92
C ALA A 23 -2.26 -21.64 16.13
N ILE A 24 -1.35 -20.75 16.48
CA ILE A 24 -1.60 -19.31 16.59
C ILE A 24 -1.89 -18.83 15.16
N PHE A 25 -3.17 -18.73 14.81
CA PHE A 25 -3.60 -18.10 13.56
C PHE A 25 -3.25 -16.62 13.57
N LEU A 26 -2.08 -16.32 13.06
CA LEU A 26 -1.69 -14.96 12.69
C LEU A 26 -2.55 -14.53 11.50
N ILE A 27 -3.72 -13.95 11.77
CA ILE A 27 -4.55 -13.38 10.73
C ILE A 27 -3.81 -12.17 10.15
N SER A 28 -3.46 -12.33 8.88
CA SER A 28 -2.67 -11.45 8.05
C SER A 28 -3.17 -10.00 8.09
N ARG A 29 -2.28 -9.07 8.37
CA ARG A 29 -2.45 -7.66 8.01
C ARG A 29 -2.62 -7.58 6.50
N CYS A 30 -3.61 -6.81 6.04
CA CYS A 30 -3.75 -6.50 4.62
C CYS A 30 -2.44 -5.88 4.10
N LYS A 31 -2.13 -6.13 2.84
CA LYS A 31 -0.99 -5.54 2.13
C LYS A 31 -1.18 -4.04 2.02
N PHE A 32 -0.28 -3.25 2.57
CA PHE A 32 -0.31 -1.81 2.41
C PHE A 32 1.06 -1.31 1.93
N MET A 33 1.07 -0.13 1.38
CA MET A 33 2.25 0.59 0.93
C MET A 33 2.15 2.03 1.38
N CYS A 34 3.28 2.62 1.76
CA CYS A 34 3.36 4.02 2.11
C CYS A 34 2.81 4.93 1.00
N GLY A 35 2.31 6.09 1.39
CA GLY A 35 1.97 7.18 0.50
C GLY A 35 2.71 8.44 0.92
N ILE A 36 3.23 9.21 -0.05
CA ILE A 36 4.00 10.43 0.19
C ILE A 36 3.37 11.62 -0.51
N CYS A 37 3.60 12.81 0.04
CA CYS A 37 3.27 14.07 -0.62
C CYS A 37 4.32 15.15 -0.36
N ALA A 38 4.32 16.15 -1.23
CA ALA A 38 5.07 17.40 -1.07
C ALA A 38 4.25 18.57 -1.61
N VAL A 39 4.42 19.74 -1.02
CA VAL A 39 3.78 20.98 -1.45
C VAL A 39 4.82 22.10 -1.43
N TYR A 40 4.81 22.94 -2.46
CA TYR A 40 5.48 24.23 -2.52
C TYR A 40 4.48 25.31 -2.97
N GLY A 41 4.06 26.18 -2.09
CA GLY A 41 3.06 27.20 -2.39
C GLY A 41 2.36 27.74 -1.15
N GLU A 42 1.33 28.52 -1.37
CA GLU A 42 0.50 29.06 -0.28
C GLU A 42 -0.31 27.95 0.40
N ASP A 43 -0.58 28.14 1.70
CA ASP A 43 -1.37 27.19 2.51
C ASP A 43 -0.84 25.74 2.49
N ALA A 44 0.48 25.56 2.41
CA ALA A 44 1.10 24.25 2.26
C ALA A 44 0.75 23.26 3.39
N PHE A 45 0.47 23.73 4.62
CA PHE A 45 0.01 22.88 5.71
C PHE A 45 -1.33 22.21 5.39
N ASN A 46 -2.35 22.99 5.05
CA ASN A 46 -3.70 22.45 4.79
C ASN A 46 -3.73 21.61 3.51
N LEU A 47 -3.00 22.02 2.47
CA LEU A 47 -2.85 21.22 1.25
C LEU A 47 -2.15 19.89 1.55
N GLY A 48 -1.03 19.88 2.29
CA GLY A 48 -0.33 18.68 2.68
C GLY A 48 -1.22 17.73 3.50
N ARG A 49 -1.95 18.26 4.49
CA ARG A 49 -2.93 17.48 5.26
C ARG A 49 -4.04 16.89 4.38
N ALA A 50 -4.56 17.67 3.45
CA ALA A 50 -5.61 17.21 2.53
C ALA A 50 -5.10 16.10 1.60
N LEU A 51 -3.87 16.25 1.06
CA LEU A 51 -3.22 15.23 0.23
C LEU A 51 -3.01 13.92 1.01
N LEU A 52 -2.44 13.99 2.23
CA LEU A 52 -2.26 12.83 3.09
C LEU A 52 -3.57 12.14 3.44
N THR A 53 -4.61 12.91 3.74
CA THR A 53 -5.95 12.36 4.03
C THR A 53 -6.49 11.55 2.85
N LYS A 54 -6.26 12.01 1.62
CA LYS A 54 -6.72 11.31 0.41
C LYS A 54 -5.97 10.01 0.13
N ILE A 55 -4.69 9.96 0.45
CA ILE A 55 -3.87 8.76 0.28
C ILE A 55 -3.78 7.92 1.57
N ASN A 56 -4.59 8.19 2.59
CA ASN A 56 -4.55 7.48 3.88
C ASN A 56 -4.86 5.97 3.75
N HIS A 57 -5.53 5.56 2.67
CA HIS A 57 -5.73 4.14 2.35
C HIS A 57 -4.41 3.40 2.09
N ARG A 58 -3.33 4.09 1.71
CA ARG A 58 -2.00 3.49 1.51
C ARG A 58 -1.28 3.20 2.82
N GLY A 59 -1.58 3.94 3.90
CA GLY A 59 -0.98 3.73 5.22
C GLY A 59 -1.87 4.27 6.33
N GLN A 60 -2.20 3.44 7.31
CA GLN A 60 -3.14 3.78 8.39
C GLN A 60 -2.55 3.67 9.79
N ASP A 61 -1.31 3.20 9.92
CA ASP A 61 -0.68 2.95 11.21
C ASP A 61 0.14 4.13 11.73
N GLY A 62 0.46 5.08 10.86
CA GLY A 62 1.14 6.32 11.24
C GLY A 62 1.09 7.35 10.11
N ALA A 63 1.26 8.61 10.47
CA ALA A 63 1.40 9.70 9.53
C ALA A 63 2.34 10.77 10.08
N GLY A 64 2.97 11.51 9.17
CA GLY A 64 3.74 12.69 9.51
C GLY A 64 3.70 13.75 8.42
N LEU A 65 3.78 14.99 8.85
CA LEU A 65 3.85 16.18 8.01
C LEU A 65 4.89 17.13 8.58
N PHE A 66 5.91 17.42 7.80
CA PHE A 66 6.84 18.52 8.07
C PHE A 66 6.41 19.76 7.29
N VAL A 67 6.57 20.94 7.89
CA VAL A 67 6.21 22.22 7.28
C VAL A 67 7.27 23.29 7.53
N TYR A 68 7.42 24.22 6.58
CA TYR A 68 8.41 25.29 6.67
C TYR A 68 7.95 26.56 5.90
N PRO A 69 8.20 27.77 6.43
CA PRO A 69 8.69 28.04 7.78
C PRO A 69 7.59 27.82 8.83
N ALA A 70 7.94 27.37 10.03
CA ALA A 70 7.01 27.30 11.16
C ALA A 70 7.77 27.13 12.49
N PRO A 71 7.26 27.66 13.62
CA PRO A 71 7.85 27.45 14.94
C PRO A 71 7.84 25.97 15.35
N LYS A 72 6.73 25.27 15.12
CA LYS A 72 6.60 23.81 15.18
C LYS A 72 6.52 23.30 13.75
N ASN A 73 7.52 22.58 13.31
CA ASN A 73 7.68 22.20 11.92
C ASN A 73 7.41 20.72 11.62
N LEU A 74 7.38 19.83 12.64
CA LEU A 74 7.10 18.40 12.45
C LEU A 74 5.88 17.98 13.28
N PHE A 75 4.90 17.38 12.61
CA PHE A 75 3.70 16.76 13.16
C PHE A 75 3.74 15.28 12.77
N SER A 76 3.92 14.38 13.71
CA SER A 76 3.99 12.95 13.42
C SER A 76 3.44 12.13 14.58
N GLY A 77 2.95 10.93 14.27
CA GLY A 77 2.44 10.01 15.28
C GLY A 77 1.83 8.75 14.69
N GLN A 78 1.44 7.84 15.57
CA GLN A 78 0.72 6.62 15.22
C GLN A 78 -0.77 6.91 15.06
N GLY A 79 -1.39 6.38 13.98
CA GLY A 79 -2.81 6.52 13.68
C GLY A 79 -3.10 7.21 12.35
N LEU A 80 -4.35 7.62 12.17
CA LEU A 80 -4.82 8.25 10.94
C LEU A 80 -4.40 9.74 10.86
N VAL A 81 -4.29 10.24 9.66
CA VAL A 81 -3.93 11.65 9.39
C VAL A 81 -4.79 12.63 10.21
N ASN A 82 -6.11 12.43 10.23
CA ASN A 82 -7.02 13.31 10.95
C ASN A 82 -6.92 13.20 12.48
N GLU A 83 -6.29 12.17 13.01
CA GLU A 83 -6.03 12.01 14.45
C GLU A 83 -4.73 12.69 14.86
N ILE A 84 -3.74 12.69 13.97
CA ILE A 84 -2.39 13.21 14.21
C ILE A 84 -2.32 14.70 13.88
N LEU A 85 -2.86 15.10 12.74
CA LEU A 85 -2.87 16.48 12.28
C LEU A 85 -4.12 17.24 12.79
N LYS A 86 -4.50 16.97 14.04
CA LYS A 86 -5.50 17.74 14.78
C LYS A 86 -4.83 18.93 15.43
N GLY A 87 -5.51 20.05 15.50
CA GLY A 87 -5.12 21.09 16.40
C GLY A 87 -5.44 22.49 15.94
N ASP A 88 -5.55 23.36 16.94
CA ASP A 88 -5.86 24.77 16.81
C ASP A 88 -4.61 25.59 16.43
N GLU A 89 -3.43 24.97 16.42
CA GLU A 89 -2.17 25.61 16.04
C GLU A 89 -1.80 25.27 14.59
N ILE A 90 -2.61 25.73 13.64
CA ILE A 90 -2.24 25.67 12.21
C ILE A 90 -1.22 26.78 11.97
N PRO A 91 0.02 26.45 11.56
CA PRO A 91 1.00 27.49 11.23
C PRO A 91 0.51 28.32 10.06
N SER A 92 0.55 29.64 10.18
CA SER A 92 0.36 30.56 9.06
C SER A 92 1.65 30.67 8.24
N ASP A 93 1.52 31.14 7.00
CA ASP A 93 2.63 31.49 6.11
C ASP A 93 3.58 30.33 5.75
N VAL A 94 3.09 29.09 5.84
CA VAL A 94 3.83 27.90 5.44
C VAL A 94 3.90 27.80 3.93
N LYS A 95 5.11 27.70 3.39
CA LYS A 95 5.39 27.58 1.95
C LYS A 95 5.71 26.15 1.50
N ILE A 96 6.28 25.36 2.38
CA ILE A 96 6.69 23.97 2.07
C ILE A 96 6.06 23.00 3.05
N ALA A 97 5.54 21.90 2.51
CA ALA A 97 5.17 20.72 3.29
C ALA A 97 5.72 19.44 2.64
N VAL A 98 6.19 18.52 3.46
CA VAL A 98 6.59 17.15 3.06
C VAL A 98 5.92 16.17 4.01
N GLY A 99 5.25 15.15 3.49
CA GLY A 99 4.49 14.24 4.34
C GLY A 99 4.45 12.80 3.87
N GLN A 100 4.12 11.91 4.82
CA GLN A 100 3.93 10.48 4.58
C GLN A 100 2.77 9.94 5.39
N VAL A 101 2.06 8.98 4.80
CA VAL A 101 1.23 8.00 5.50
C VAL A 101 1.96 6.67 5.49
N ARG A 102 2.07 6.05 6.68
CA ARG A 102 2.91 4.88 6.90
C ARG A 102 2.11 3.63 7.16
N TYR A 103 2.58 2.55 6.57
CA TYR A 103 2.30 1.20 7.00
C TYR A 103 3.57 0.58 7.59
N PRO A 104 3.55 -0.09 8.76
CA PRO A 104 4.75 -0.68 9.32
C PRO A 104 5.20 -1.85 8.45
N THR A 105 6.42 -1.77 7.96
CA THR A 105 7.23 -2.89 7.54
C THR A 105 7.84 -3.57 8.79
N GLU A 106 8.84 -4.38 8.74
CA GLU A 106 9.41 -5.09 9.90
C GLU A 106 9.51 -4.25 11.21
N GLY A 107 9.23 -4.85 12.35
CA GLY A 107 9.50 -4.30 13.70
C GLY A 107 8.39 -3.48 14.35
N GLY A 108 7.23 -3.26 13.70
CA GLY A 108 6.14 -2.45 14.27
C GLY A 108 6.30 -0.96 13.97
N VAL A 109 5.38 -0.14 14.50
CA VAL A 109 5.48 1.32 14.41
C VAL A 109 6.37 1.81 15.53
N VAL A 110 7.65 2.03 15.24
CA VAL A 110 8.56 2.77 16.11
C VAL A 110 8.47 4.23 15.70
N GLU A 111 8.33 5.16 16.65
CA GLU A 111 8.13 6.59 16.35
C GLU A 111 9.25 7.16 15.47
N GLU A 112 10.48 6.69 15.69
CA GLU A 112 11.68 7.10 14.95
C GLU A 112 11.62 6.74 13.45
N ASN A 113 10.75 5.81 13.07
CA ASN A 113 10.56 5.38 11.70
C ASN A 113 9.33 6.01 11.02
N ILE A 114 8.58 6.88 11.71
CA ILE A 114 7.50 7.65 11.11
C ILE A 114 8.11 8.81 10.32
N GLN A 115 7.89 8.79 9.01
CA GLN A 115 8.39 9.82 8.13
C GLN A 115 7.42 11.02 8.06
N PRO A 116 7.91 12.21 7.69
CA PRO A 116 9.24 12.52 7.18
C PRO A 116 10.33 12.36 8.24
N ILE A 117 11.45 11.74 7.86
CA ILE A 117 12.65 11.78 8.70
C ILE A 117 13.32 13.15 8.56
N VAL A 118 13.87 13.66 9.65
CA VAL A 118 14.64 14.90 9.68
C VAL A 118 16.07 14.56 10.09
N LYS A 119 17.03 14.81 9.20
CA LYS A 119 18.45 14.54 9.46
C LYS A 119 19.28 15.76 9.05
N THR A 120 20.10 16.21 9.98
CA THR A 120 21.09 17.25 9.71
C THR A 120 22.47 16.60 9.54
N ILE A 121 23.13 16.89 8.42
CA ILE A 121 24.51 16.51 8.14
C ILE A 121 25.26 17.80 7.80
N GLU A 122 26.31 18.08 8.57
CA GLU A 122 27.00 19.35 8.54
C GLU A 122 25.98 20.51 8.77
N ASP A 123 25.89 21.48 7.85
CA ASP A 123 24.97 22.62 7.94
C ASP A 123 23.71 22.46 7.07
N VAL A 124 23.43 21.23 6.58
CA VAL A 124 22.32 20.92 5.69
C VAL A 124 21.30 20.05 6.42
N GLN A 125 20.06 20.48 6.51
CA GLN A 125 18.95 19.71 7.03
C GLN A 125 18.17 19.08 5.88
N TYR A 126 18.04 17.77 5.89
CA TYR A 126 17.25 16.95 4.97
C TYR A 126 15.96 16.50 5.64
N VAL A 127 14.83 16.74 5.01
CA VAL A 127 13.50 16.31 5.45
C VAL A 127 12.92 15.40 4.37
N ILE A 128 12.77 14.10 4.66
CA ILE A 128 12.57 13.09 3.62
C ILE A 128 11.34 12.23 3.90
N ALA A 129 10.44 12.16 2.91
CA ALA A 129 9.40 11.16 2.79
C ALA A 129 9.71 10.24 1.60
N HIS A 130 9.75 8.94 1.84
CA HIS A 130 10.13 7.90 0.89
C HIS A 130 9.05 6.83 0.80
N ASN A 131 8.71 6.43 -0.41
CA ASN A 131 7.85 5.29 -0.72
C ASN A 131 8.61 4.29 -1.58
N GLY A 132 8.89 3.11 -1.05
CA GLY A 132 9.66 2.07 -1.71
C GLY A 132 10.58 1.32 -0.77
N GLU A 133 11.66 0.79 -1.33
CA GLU A 133 12.75 0.15 -0.61
C GLU A 133 14.04 0.26 -1.43
N ILE A 134 15.09 0.78 -0.82
CA ILE A 134 16.42 0.83 -1.42
C ILE A 134 17.02 -0.58 -1.36
N VAL A 135 17.02 -1.26 -2.51
CA VAL A 135 17.47 -2.67 -2.59
C VAL A 135 18.91 -2.80 -2.10
N GLY A 136 19.14 -3.75 -1.18
CA GLY A 136 20.48 -4.00 -0.65
C GLY A 136 21.01 -2.88 0.25
N PHE A 137 20.14 -2.06 0.85
CA PHE A 137 20.55 -0.91 1.66
C PHE A 137 21.55 -1.27 2.76
N ARG A 138 21.49 -2.46 3.36
CA ARG A 138 22.45 -2.92 4.38
C ARG A 138 23.85 -3.03 3.82
N ASN A 139 24.00 -3.57 2.60
CA ASN A 139 25.29 -3.66 1.93
C ASN A 139 25.86 -2.26 1.61
N LEU A 140 24.98 -1.30 1.26
CA LEU A 140 25.39 0.09 1.03
C LEU A 140 25.81 0.77 2.35
N VAL A 141 25.14 0.47 3.46
CA VAL A 141 25.53 0.96 4.80
C VAL A 141 26.94 0.47 5.16
N GLU A 142 27.21 -0.82 5.00
CA GLU A 142 28.52 -1.42 5.23
C GLU A 142 29.58 -0.83 4.27
N GLN A 143 29.30 -0.78 2.97
CA GLN A 143 30.19 -0.25 1.95
C GLN A 143 30.56 1.22 2.20
N TRP A 144 29.65 1.98 2.80
CA TRP A 144 29.84 3.40 3.08
C TRP A 144 30.30 3.69 4.52
N ASP A 145 30.58 2.66 5.31
CA ASP A 145 31.01 2.79 6.72
C ASP A 145 30.04 3.67 7.56
N LEU A 146 28.75 3.28 7.51
CA LEU A 146 27.65 4.01 8.16
C LEU A 146 26.95 3.21 9.25
N GLU A 147 27.48 2.06 9.65
CA GLU A 147 26.85 1.16 10.63
C GLU A 147 26.56 1.85 11.96
N SER A 148 27.50 2.64 12.47
CA SER A 148 27.34 3.36 13.73
C SER A 148 26.24 4.43 13.67
N GLU A 149 25.91 4.92 12.47
CA GLU A 149 25.00 6.04 12.27
C GLU A 149 23.60 5.61 11.84
N ILE A 150 23.47 4.48 11.14
CA ILE A 150 22.20 4.06 10.49
C ILE A 150 21.60 2.80 11.13
N LEU A 151 22.39 1.84 11.61
CA LEU A 151 21.85 0.56 12.12
C LEU A 151 20.88 0.69 13.31
N SER A 152 20.95 1.77 14.07
CA SER A 152 20.00 2.03 15.15
C SER A 152 18.57 2.30 14.68
N TYR A 153 18.37 2.65 13.40
CA TYR A 153 17.08 3.14 12.88
C TYR A 153 16.30 2.16 12.02
N TYR A 154 16.86 1.06 11.56
CA TYR A 154 16.20 0.02 10.76
C TYR A 154 15.44 0.50 9.49
N SER A 155 15.65 1.75 9.03
CA SER A 155 14.98 2.33 7.85
C SER A 155 15.99 2.71 6.79
N ASP A 156 15.80 2.17 5.59
CA ASP A 156 16.58 2.47 4.38
C ASP A 156 16.54 3.94 3.98
N THR A 157 15.48 4.65 4.37
CA THR A 157 15.31 6.09 4.12
C THR A 157 16.45 6.93 4.71
N HIS A 158 17.04 6.49 5.83
CA HIS A 158 18.16 7.18 6.47
C HIS A 158 19.45 7.17 5.62
N LEU A 159 19.54 6.31 4.60
CA LEU A 159 20.68 6.29 3.68
C LEU A 159 20.66 7.48 2.70
N ILE A 160 19.49 8.02 2.37
CA ILE A 160 19.31 9.06 1.34
C ILE A 160 20.13 10.33 1.63
N PRO A 161 20.08 10.94 2.84
CA PRO A 161 20.87 12.15 3.12
C PRO A 161 22.36 11.91 3.05
N TYR A 162 22.85 10.71 3.43
CA TYR A 162 24.27 10.37 3.30
C TYR A 162 24.69 10.17 1.85
N ALA A 163 23.86 9.56 1.02
CA ALA A 163 24.09 9.45 -0.40
C ALA A 163 24.31 10.83 -1.05
N ILE A 164 23.48 11.81 -0.66
CA ILE A 164 23.56 13.17 -1.18
C ILE A 164 24.77 13.93 -0.61
N SER A 165 24.95 13.92 0.71
CA SER A 165 26.01 14.70 1.36
C SER A 165 27.43 14.28 0.92
N ARG A 166 27.64 12.99 0.70
CA ARG A 166 28.92 12.41 0.28
C ARG A 166 29.17 12.47 -1.23
N SER A 167 28.15 12.84 -2.02
CA SER A 167 28.30 12.94 -3.46
C SER A 167 29.05 14.20 -3.88
N SER A 168 29.82 14.10 -4.96
CA SER A 168 30.46 15.24 -5.60
C SER A 168 29.43 16.16 -6.25
N GLY A 169 29.69 17.44 -6.30
CA GLY A 169 28.86 18.45 -6.95
C GLY A 169 29.23 19.85 -6.50
N SER A 170 29.16 20.81 -7.41
CA SER A 170 29.42 22.24 -7.16
C SER A 170 28.20 22.93 -6.56
N SER A 171 27.01 22.34 -6.69
CA SER A 171 25.74 22.80 -6.14
C SER A 171 25.02 21.70 -5.39
N ILE A 172 24.03 22.06 -4.56
CA ILE A 172 23.19 21.09 -3.88
C ILE A 172 22.37 20.25 -4.86
N GLU A 173 21.95 20.81 -6.00
CA GLU A 173 21.23 20.09 -7.04
C GLU A 173 22.12 18.99 -7.68
N GLU A 174 23.37 19.31 -8.00
CA GLU A 174 24.32 18.30 -8.50
C GLU A 174 24.59 17.20 -7.49
N LYS A 175 24.73 17.54 -6.20
CA LYS A 175 24.88 16.54 -5.14
C LYS A 175 23.63 15.64 -5.03
N VAL A 176 22.43 16.19 -5.18
CA VAL A 176 21.17 15.42 -5.18
C VAL A 176 21.14 14.47 -6.39
N ILE A 177 21.44 14.97 -7.60
CA ILE A 177 21.48 14.14 -8.81
C ILE A 177 22.45 12.99 -8.65
N ASN A 178 23.68 13.28 -8.25
CA ASN A 178 24.73 12.28 -8.10
C ASN A 178 24.41 11.31 -6.93
N GLY A 179 23.89 11.82 -5.82
CA GLY A 179 23.51 10.99 -4.68
C GLY A 179 22.39 10.01 -4.98
N LEU A 180 21.32 10.48 -5.62
CA LEU A 180 20.20 9.64 -6.01
C LEU A 180 20.58 8.64 -7.13
N SER A 181 21.49 9.02 -8.02
CA SER A 181 22.02 8.11 -9.07
C SER A 181 22.83 6.95 -8.50
N ASN A 182 23.39 7.10 -7.31
CA ASN A 182 24.13 6.05 -6.61
C ASN A 182 23.26 5.12 -5.75
N LEU A 183 21.96 5.43 -5.61
CA LEU A 183 21.03 4.59 -4.88
C LEU A 183 20.43 3.50 -5.76
N ASN A 184 20.44 2.29 -5.25
CA ASN A 184 19.68 1.20 -5.86
C ASN A 184 18.16 1.51 -5.85
N PRO A 185 17.38 1.06 -6.86
CA PRO A 185 15.93 1.21 -6.82
C PRO A 185 15.36 0.26 -5.73
N ALA A 186 14.09 0.35 -5.29
CA ALA A 186 13.00 1.11 -5.89
C ALA A 186 12.53 2.20 -4.93
N TRP A 187 12.39 3.40 -5.44
CA TRP A 187 12.00 4.53 -4.59
C TRP A 187 11.23 5.61 -5.35
N SER A 188 10.32 6.28 -4.64
CA SER A 188 9.81 7.61 -4.93
C SER A 188 10.03 8.48 -3.70
N ILE A 189 10.51 9.69 -3.88
CA ILE A 189 10.99 10.58 -2.81
C ILE A 189 10.34 11.96 -2.94
N CYS A 190 9.89 12.48 -1.80
CA CYS A 190 9.59 13.88 -1.59
C CYS A 190 10.51 14.39 -0.48
N MET A 191 11.29 15.44 -0.74
CA MET A 191 12.31 15.91 0.20
C MET A 191 12.38 17.44 0.21
N ALA A 192 12.51 18.03 1.40
CA ALA A 192 12.93 19.42 1.55
C ALA A 192 14.37 19.48 2.03
N ILE A 193 15.17 20.35 1.44
CA ILE A 193 16.55 20.63 1.82
C ILE A 193 16.63 22.07 2.32
N LEU A 194 17.05 22.21 3.58
CA LEU A 194 17.17 23.50 4.24
C LEU A 194 18.64 23.77 4.56
N GLN A 195 19.18 24.86 4.04
CA GLN A 195 20.54 25.30 4.29
C GLN A 195 20.53 26.68 4.91
N LYS A 196 21.42 26.93 5.86
CA LYS A 196 21.54 28.25 6.46
C LYS A 196 21.90 29.30 5.40
N ASN A 197 21.18 30.42 5.38
CA ASN A 197 21.36 31.55 4.43
C ASN A 197 21.09 31.19 2.96
N HIS A 198 20.41 30.08 2.67
CA HIS A 198 19.93 29.69 1.35
C HIS A 198 18.41 29.55 1.36
N GLU A 199 17.79 29.75 0.20
CA GLU A 199 16.39 29.45 0.00
C GLU A 199 16.14 27.94 0.14
N PRO A 200 15.02 27.54 0.74
CA PRO A 200 14.66 26.15 0.87
C PRO A 200 14.40 25.51 -0.51
N LEU A 201 14.90 24.30 -0.71
CA LEU A 201 14.74 23.55 -1.95
C LEU A 201 13.81 22.36 -1.73
N LEU A 202 12.71 22.29 -2.49
CA LEU A 202 11.89 21.10 -2.56
C LEU A 202 12.38 20.19 -3.69
N VAL A 203 12.56 18.90 -3.41
CA VAL A 203 12.98 17.87 -4.36
C VAL A 203 11.92 16.79 -4.44
N ILE A 204 11.52 16.44 -5.66
CA ILE A 204 10.55 15.39 -5.96
C ILE A 204 11.22 14.46 -6.97
N ALA A 205 11.37 13.18 -6.63
CA ALA A 205 12.16 12.29 -7.47
C ALA A 205 11.57 10.87 -7.56
N LYS A 206 11.78 10.22 -8.71
CA LYS A 206 11.37 8.85 -9.02
C LYS A 206 12.52 8.05 -9.59
N ASP A 207 12.66 6.80 -9.17
CA ASP A 207 13.75 5.92 -9.61
C ASP A 207 13.75 5.65 -11.13
N PRO A 208 14.90 5.26 -11.73
CA PRO A 208 15.04 5.03 -13.17
C PRO A 208 14.18 3.91 -13.75
N PHE A 209 13.68 2.98 -12.94
CA PHE A 209 12.78 1.90 -13.36
C PHE A 209 11.32 2.31 -13.29
N GLY A 210 10.96 3.28 -12.42
CA GLY A 210 9.60 3.76 -12.21
C GLY A 210 8.72 2.79 -11.42
N PHE A 211 9.28 2.11 -10.42
CA PHE A 211 8.56 1.11 -9.64
C PHE A 211 7.33 1.65 -8.94
N ARG A 212 7.44 2.85 -8.34
CA ARG A 212 6.41 3.42 -7.47
C ARG A 212 5.72 4.61 -8.12
N PRO A 213 4.41 4.78 -7.90
CA PRO A 213 3.71 5.94 -8.42
C PRO A 213 4.15 7.22 -7.71
N LEU A 214 4.29 8.28 -8.48
CA LEU A 214 4.44 9.65 -8.01
C LEU A 214 3.98 10.60 -9.11
N SER A 215 3.08 11.51 -8.78
CA SER A 215 2.52 12.50 -9.71
C SER A 215 2.77 13.90 -9.20
N ILE A 216 2.91 14.84 -10.14
CA ILE A 216 3.04 16.27 -9.85
C ILE A 216 1.84 17.01 -10.42
N THR A 217 1.37 18.00 -9.68
CA THR A 217 0.31 18.92 -10.08
C THR A 217 0.78 20.36 -9.91
N THR A 218 0.47 21.19 -10.87
CA THR A 218 0.69 22.65 -10.81
C THR A 218 -0.63 23.38 -10.98
N ASN A 219 -0.88 24.38 -10.14
CA ASN A 219 -2.03 25.29 -10.22
C ASN A 219 -1.70 26.65 -9.57
N ASP A 220 -2.71 27.51 -9.45
CA ASP A 220 -2.57 28.85 -8.86
C ASP A 220 -2.16 28.86 -7.38
N LEU A 221 -2.34 27.73 -6.65
CA LEU A 221 -1.93 27.58 -5.25
C LEU A 221 -0.47 27.13 -5.11
N GLY A 222 0.16 26.67 -6.19
CA GLY A 222 1.54 26.23 -6.21
C GLY A 222 1.76 24.88 -6.89
N ILE A 223 2.76 24.17 -6.40
CA ILE A 223 3.22 22.88 -6.92
C ILE A 223 3.07 21.84 -5.83
N PHE A 224 2.46 20.73 -6.14
CA PHE A 224 2.35 19.60 -5.22
C PHE A 224 2.58 18.26 -5.89
N ALA A 225 3.23 17.39 -5.17
CA ALA A 225 3.43 16.01 -5.56
C ALA A 225 2.69 15.08 -4.60
N VAL A 226 2.24 13.95 -5.11
CA VAL A 226 1.55 12.91 -4.33
C VAL A 226 1.71 11.56 -4.99
N SER A 227 1.74 10.49 -4.19
CA SER A 227 1.88 9.13 -4.70
C SER A 227 0.83 8.75 -5.75
N GLU A 228 -0.38 9.30 -5.66
CA GLU A 228 -1.47 8.97 -6.57
C GLU A 228 -2.09 10.21 -7.20
N ASN A 229 -2.39 10.16 -8.49
CA ASN A 229 -3.01 11.26 -9.24
C ASN A 229 -4.53 11.40 -9.01
N SER A 230 -5.09 10.70 -8.05
CA SER A 230 -6.52 10.76 -7.67
C SER A 230 -6.93 12.04 -6.93
N VAL A 231 -6.05 13.03 -6.87
CA VAL A 231 -6.29 14.33 -6.20
C VAL A 231 -7.38 15.13 -6.92
N PRO A 232 -8.19 15.96 -6.21
CA PRO A 232 -9.27 16.70 -6.83
C PRO A 232 -8.77 17.63 -7.92
N SER A 233 -9.40 17.49 -9.05
CA SER A 233 -9.25 18.38 -10.17
C SER A 233 -10.19 19.59 -10.02
N ASN A 234 -9.69 20.72 -9.61
CA ASN A 234 -10.32 22.01 -9.92
C ASN A 234 -9.92 22.39 -11.36
N GLN A 235 -10.72 23.18 -12.03
CA GLN A 235 -10.66 23.40 -13.49
C GLN A 235 -9.34 23.96 -14.05
N ASN A 236 -8.38 24.41 -13.23
CA ASN A 236 -7.14 25.07 -13.64
C ASN A 236 -5.88 24.37 -13.16
N HIS A 237 -5.77 23.04 -13.32
CA HIS A 237 -4.54 22.35 -12.92
C HIS A 237 -4.04 21.42 -14.02
N HIS A 238 -2.72 21.31 -14.07
CA HIS A 238 -2.03 20.33 -14.90
C HIS A 238 -1.43 19.26 -14.00
N THR A 239 -1.96 18.04 -14.12
CA THR A 239 -1.45 16.86 -13.38
C THR A 239 -0.82 15.89 -14.36
N ARG A 240 0.39 15.42 -14.03
CA ARG A 240 1.07 14.34 -14.74
C ARG A 240 1.80 13.39 -13.79
N GLU A 241 2.00 12.18 -14.21
CA GLU A 241 2.93 11.27 -13.55
C GLU A 241 4.38 11.74 -13.79
N LEU A 242 5.27 11.59 -12.79
CA LEU A 242 6.70 11.78 -12.99
C LEU A 242 7.25 10.73 -13.95
N GLU A 243 8.13 11.16 -14.84
CA GLU A 243 8.89 10.24 -15.68
C GLU A 243 9.85 9.38 -14.84
N ARG A 244 10.23 8.24 -15.37
CA ARG A 244 11.24 7.38 -14.77
C ARG A 244 12.56 8.11 -14.70
N GLY A 245 13.22 8.10 -13.55
CA GLY A 245 14.48 8.80 -13.36
C GLY A 245 14.33 10.32 -13.26
N GLU A 246 13.14 10.87 -13.21
CA GLU A 246 12.93 12.32 -13.11
C GLU A 246 13.17 12.81 -11.69
N ILE A 247 13.97 13.88 -11.59
CA ILE A 247 14.21 14.67 -10.39
C ILE A 247 13.72 16.09 -10.67
N ILE A 248 12.77 16.57 -9.90
CA ILE A 248 12.24 17.92 -9.98
C ILE A 248 12.77 18.72 -8.79
N PHE A 249 13.27 19.90 -9.07
CA PHE A 249 13.69 20.89 -8.09
C PHE A 249 12.72 22.07 -8.12
N VAL A 250 12.28 22.52 -6.95
CA VAL A 250 11.35 23.65 -6.80
C VAL A 250 11.86 24.59 -5.73
N ASP A 251 12.06 25.85 -6.09
CA ASP A 251 12.37 26.97 -5.20
C ASP A 251 11.74 28.26 -5.73
N GLU A 252 12.12 29.42 -5.21
CA GLU A 252 11.63 30.74 -5.66
C GLU A 252 11.98 31.04 -7.12
N LYS A 253 13.00 30.38 -7.70
CA LYS A 253 13.38 30.52 -9.10
C LYS A 253 12.46 29.72 -10.04
N GLY A 254 11.57 28.90 -9.49
CA GLY A 254 10.62 28.08 -10.24
C GLY A 254 10.97 26.60 -10.28
N ILE A 255 10.42 25.90 -11.27
CA ILE A 255 10.57 24.45 -11.47
C ILE A 255 11.74 24.18 -12.40
N ARG A 256 12.61 23.24 -12.01
CA ARG A 256 13.67 22.67 -12.85
C ARG A 256 13.57 21.15 -12.81
N SER A 257 13.87 20.50 -13.90
CA SER A 257 13.81 19.04 -14.01
C SER A 257 15.12 18.49 -14.57
N HIS A 258 15.53 17.34 -14.04
CA HIS A 258 16.63 16.54 -14.52
C HIS A 258 16.17 15.10 -14.71
N ILE A 259 16.55 14.46 -15.81
CA ILE A 259 16.26 13.04 -16.07
C ILE A 259 17.54 12.23 -15.94
N MET A 260 17.61 11.36 -14.95
CA MET A 260 18.69 10.37 -14.83
C MET A 260 18.63 9.36 -15.99
N PRO A 261 19.74 8.69 -16.33
CA PRO A 261 19.70 7.59 -17.29
C PRO A 261 18.59 6.61 -16.95
N GLN A 262 17.71 6.37 -17.93
CA GLN A 262 16.55 5.50 -17.71
C GLN A 262 16.92 4.04 -17.89
N GLU A 263 16.48 3.22 -16.97
CA GLU A 263 16.61 1.78 -17.00
C GLU A 263 15.39 1.11 -17.65
N ARG A 264 15.34 -0.22 -17.62
CA ARG A 264 14.16 -0.98 -18.05
C ARG A 264 12.90 -0.49 -17.32
N LYS A 265 11.83 -0.18 -18.06
CA LYS A 265 10.53 0.18 -17.47
C LYS A 265 10.01 -0.98 -16.61
N ALA A 266 9.73 -0.73 -15.32
CA ALA A 266 9.27 -1.74 -14.37
C ALA A 266 8.26 -1.22 -13.33
N PRO A 267 7.16 -0.54 -13.72
CA PRO A 267 6.11 -0.17 -12.78
C PRO A 267 5.56 -1.41 -12.11
N CYS A 268 5.29 -1.31 -10.81
CA CYS A 268 4.75 -2.42 -10.02
C CYS A 268 3.34 -2.78 -10.49
N ILE A 269 3.16 -4.00 -10.99
CA ILE A 269 1.85 -4.46 -11.48
C ILE A 269 0.81 -4.54 -10.36
N PHE A 270 1.24 -4.70 -9.10
CA PHE A 270 0.38 -4.80 -7.94
C PHE A 270 -0.35 -3.48 -7.62
N GLU A 271 0.15 -2.35 -8.09
CA GLU A 271 -0.56 -1.06 -8.04
C GLU A 271 -1.87 -1.13 -8.82
N HIS A 272 -1.88 -1.79 -9.98
CA HIS A 272 -3.10 -1.97 -10.79
C HIS A 272 -4.08 -2.97 -10.16
N ILE A 273 -3.57 -3.97 -9.43
CA ILE A 273 -4.39 -5.02 -8.81
C ILE A 273 -5.04 -4.51 -7.52
N TYR A 274 -4.27 -3.83 -6.64
CA TYR A 274 -4.68 -3.58 -5.28
C TYR A 274 -4.40 -2.18 -4.74
N PHE A 275 -3.13 -1.68 -4.78
CA PHE A 275 -2.72 -0.54 -3.95
C PHE A 275 -3.31 0.79 -4.37
N HIS A 276 -3.26 1.09 -5.68
CA HIS A 276 -3.69 2.39 -6.18
C HIS A 276 -5.20 2.58 -6.00
N PHE A 277 -5.61 3.82 -5.70
CA PHE A 277 -7.04 4.15 -5.60
C PHE A 277 -7.75 3.94 -6.95
N PRO A 278 -8.98 3.40 -6.99
CA PRO A 278 -9.64 3.06 -8.25
C PRO A 278 -9.79 4.22 -9.25
N LYS A 279 -10.02 5.45 -8.78
CA LYS A 279 -10.14 6.63 -9.63
C LYS A 279 -8.82 7.06 -10.31
N GLY A 280 -7.68 6.48 -9.92
CA GLY A 280 -6.37 6.93 -10.39
C GLY A 280 -5.92 6.28 -11.69
N GLU A 281 -4.75 6.74 -12.14
CA GLU A 281 -4.01 6.22 -13.28
C GLU A 281 -2.56 5.98 -12.86
N PHE A 282 -1.98 4.87 -13.28
CA PHE A 282 -0.56 4.58 -13.08
C PHE A 282 0.04 3.99 -14.36
N SER A 283 1.19 4.53 -14.77
CA SER A 283 1.88 4.15 -16.00
C SER A 283 1.01 4.25 -17.26
N HIS A 284 0.15 5.30 -17.31
CA HIS A 284 -0.83 5.60 -18.36
C HIS A 284 -1.95 4.55 -18.48
N ILE A 285 -2.25 3.84 -17.39
CA ILE A 285 -3.31 2.84 -17.34
C ILE A 285 -4.31 3.23 -16.24
N ASP A 286 -5.57 3.40 -16.62
CA ASP A 286 -6.67 3.63 -15.69
C ASP A 286 -6.89 2.41 -14.79
N ILE A 287 -6.89 2.62 -13.49
CA ILE A 287 -6.96 1.55 -12.48
C ILE A 287 -8.33 0.87 -12.48
N THR A 288 -9.41 1.63 -12.62
CA THR A 288 -10.77 1.05 -12.66
C THR A 288 -10.91 0.15 -13.87
N LYS A 289 -10.47 0.62 -15.05
CA LYS A 289 -10.50 -0.18 -16.29
C LYS A 289 -9.64 -1.44 -16.18
N ALA A 290 -8.45 -1.32 -15.61
CA ALA A 290 -7.57 -2.47 -15.39
C ALA A 290 -8.23 -3.53 -14.50
N ARG A 291 -8.77 -3.14 -13.33
CA ARG A 291 -9.43 -4.06 -12.41
C ARG A 291 -10.70 -4.68 -13.00
N HIS A 292 -11.50 -3.90 -13.70
CA HIS A 292 -12.67 -4.40 -14.41
C HIS A 292 -12.28 -5.49 -15.43
N ASN A 293 -11.25 -5.22 -16.24
CA ASN A 293 -10.75 -6.17 -17.23
C ASN A 293 -10.14 -7.42 -16.60
N LEU A 294 -9.48 -7.30 -15.43
CA LEU A 294 -8.98 -8.46 -14.69
C LEU A 294 -10.13 -9.41 -14.32
N GLY A 295 -11.24 -8.87 -13.82
CA GLY A 295 -12.44 -9.66 -13.54
C GLY A 295 -13.04 -10.31 -14.79
N ARG A 296 -13.14 -9.58 -15.90
CA ARG A 296 -13.61 -10.12 -17.17
C ARG A 296 -12.74 -11.26 -17.69
N GLN A 297 -11.41 -11.05 -17.71
CA GLN A 297 -10.48 -12.07 -18.20
C GLN A 297 -10.52 -13.34 -17.32
N LEU A 298 -10.70 -13.19 -16.01
CA LEU A 298 -10.86 -14.33 -15.08
C LEU A 298 -12.10 -15.17 -15.44
N ALA A 299 -13.24 -14.55 -15.73
CA ALA A 299 -14.45 -15.25 -16.14
C ALA A 299 -14.29 -15.96 -17.50
N ILE A 300 -13.51 -15.40 -18.42
CA ILE A 300 -13.16 -16.03 -19.71
C ILE A 300 -12.34 -17.30 -19.46
N GLU A 301 -11.24 -17.18 -18.69
CA GLU A 301 -10.37 -18.33 -18.39
C GLU A 301 -11.09 -19.45 -17.60
N GLU A 302 -12.01 -19.07 -16.72
CA GLU A 302 -12.85 -20.04 -16.00
C GLU A 302 -13.70 -20.90 -16.96
N ARG A 303 -14.29 -20.30 -17.97
CA ARG A 303 -15.05 -21.03 -19.01
C ARG A 303 -14.15 -21.90 -19.88
N GLU A 304 -13.01 -21.36 -20.30
CA GLU A 304 -12.03 -22.11 -21.10
C GLU A 304 -11.51 -23.36 -20.37
N GLN A 305 -11.42 -23.29 -19.03
CA GLN A 305 -11.03 -24.43 -18.17
C GLN A 305 -12.20 -25.33 -17.76
N ASN A 306 -13.43 -25.08 -18.22
CA ASN A 306 -14.65 -25.82 -17.83
C ASN A 306 -14.92 -25.82 -16.31
N LEU A 307 -14.54 -24.73 -15.61
CA LEU A 307 -14.72 -24.56 -14.17
C LEU A 307 -15.93 -23.66 -13.81
N PHE A 308 -16.71 -23.25 -14.80
CA PHE A 308 -17.84 -22.33 -14.64
C PHE A 308 -18.88 -22.89 -13.67
N VAL A 309 -19.35 -22.07 -12.75
CA VAL A 309 -20.35 -22.41 -11.73
C VAL A 309 -21.71 -21.79 -12.10
N PRO A 310 -22.64 -22.57 -12.66
CA PRO A 310 -23.93 -22.05 -13.08
C PRO A 310 -24.83 -21.71 -11.87
N ASN A 311 -25.71 -20.72 -12.08
CA ASN A 311 -26.69 -20.27 -11.08
C ASN A 311 -26.08 -19.78 -9.76
N ALA A 312 -24.83 -19.35 -9.78
CA ALA A 312 -24.17 -18.74 -8.62
C ALA A 312 -24.48 -17.24 -8.49
N ILE A 313 -24.32 -16.72 -7.29
CA ILE A 313 -24.29 -15.29 -6.99
C ILE A 313 -22.84 -14.86 -6.86
N VAL A 314 -22.45 -13.84 -7.61
CA VAL A 314 -21.15 -13.19 -7.46
C VAL A 314 -21.20 -12.22 -6.29
N THR A 315 -20.23 -12.31 -5.39
CA THR A 315 -19.97 -11.34 -4.32
C THR A 315 -18.49 -11.00 -4.28
N TYR A 316 -18.08 -10.10 -3.43
CA TYR A 316 -16.70 -9.63 -3.37
C TYR A 316 -16.21 -9.43 -1.93
N ALA A 317 -14.91 -9.54 -1.75
CA ALA A 317 -14.25 -9.10 -0.53
C ALA A 317 -14.28 -7.56 -0.47
N PRO A 318 -14.99 -6.93 0.47
CA PRO A 318 -15.07 -5.48 0.55
C PRO A 318 -13.72 -4.87 1.00
N ASP A 319 -13.25 -3.75 0.41
CA ASP A 319 -13.84 -2.98 -0.69
C ASP A 319 -13.01 -3.14 -1.97
N SER A 320 -11.79 -3.70 -1.89
CA SER A 320 -10.76 -3.74 -2.96
C SER A 320 -11.20 -4.50 -4.21
N SER A 321 -11.98 -5.58 -4.03
CA SER A 321 -12.34 -6.50 -5.11
C SER A 321 -13.62 -6.11 -5.86
N HIS A 322 -14.28 -5.01 -5.46
CA HIS A 322 -15.57 -4.60 -6.02
C HIS A 322 -15.51 -4.39 -7.54
N VAL A 323 -14.54 -3.63 -8.04
CA VAL A 323 -14.44 -3.34 -9.48
C VAL A 323 -14.20 -4.60 -10.31
N ALA A 324 -13.33 -5.50 -9.84
CA ALA A 324 -13.08 -6.77 -10.52
C ALA A 324 -14.33 -7.67 -10.51
N SER A 325 -15.13 -7.64 -9.43
CA SER A 325 -16.38 -8.41 -9.36
C SER A 325 -17.44 -7.94 -10.36
N ILE A 326 -17.49 -6.64 -10.67
CA ILE A 326 -18.35 -6.10 -11.73
C ILE A 326 -17.96 -6.71 -13.07
N GLY A 327 -16.68 -6.60 -13.46
CA GLY A 327 -16.21 -7.14 -14.74
C GLY A 327 -16.38 -8.66 -14.86
N TYR A 328 -16.15 -9.40 -13.77
CA TYR A 328 -16.42 -10.83 -13.72
C TYR A 328 -17.91 -11.15 -13.90
N SER A 329 -18.78 -10.47 -13.15
CA SER A 329 -20.24 -10.68 -13.19
C SER A 329 -20.83 -10.42 -14.57
N GLU A 330 -20.42 -9.34 -15.23
CA GLU A 330 -20.87 -8.98 -16.58
C GLU A 330 -20.44 -10.03 -17.62
N GLU A 331 -19.20 -10.48 -17.59
CA GLU A 331 -18.68 -11.49 -18.52
C GLU A 331 -19.29 -12.87 -18.23
N ALA A 332 -19.40 -13.25 -16.95
CA ALA A 332 -19.99 -14.53 -16.54
C ALA A 332 -21.51 -14.56 -16.75
N LYS A 333 -22.17 -13.41 -16.91
CA LYS A 333 -23.64 -13.26 -16.95
C LYS A 333 -24.30 -13.82 -15.67
N LEU A 334 -23.67 -13.57 -14.52
CA LEU A 334 -24.17 -13.97 -13.21
C LEU A 334 -24.52 -12.72 -12.38
N PRO A 335 -25.53 -12.80 -11.50
CA PRO A 335 -25.94 -11.63 -10.70
C PRO A 335 -24.87 -11.27 -9.67
N LEU A 336 -24.47 -10.01 -9.64
CA LEU A 336 -23.64 -9.43 -8.58
C LEU A 336 -24.53 -8.98 -7.41
N ARG A 337 -24.23 -9.40 -6.20
CA ARG A 337 -24.95 -9.01 -4.98
C ARG A 337 -23.95 -8.77 -3.83
N PRO A 338 -24.22 -7.82 -2.93
CA PRO A 338 -23.39 -7.58 -1.74
C PRO A 338 -23.66 -8.67 -0.69
N GLY A 339 -23.14 -9.86 -0.91
CA GLY A 339 -23.29 -10.98 0.05
C GLY A 339 -22.50 -10.77 1.34
N ILE A 340 -21.45 -9.97 1.29
CA ILE A 340 -20.64 -9.53 2.43
C ILE A 340 -20.62 -7.99 2.44
N ILE A 341 -20.82 -7.42 3.63
CA ILE A 341 -20.69 -5.98 3.86
C ILE A 341 -19.67 -5.70 4.96
N ARG A 342 -19.05 -4.52 4.88
CA ARG A 342 -18.19 -4.00 5.93
C ARG A 342 -19.00 -3.12 6.88
N ARG A 343 -18.80 -3.27 8.18
CA ARG A 343 -19.35 -2.36 9.19
C ARG A 343 -18.60 -1.03 9.18
N HIS A 344 -19.22 0.01 8.64
CA HIS A 344 -18.57 1.33 8.47
C HIS A 344 -18.43 2.15 9.76
N TYR A 345 -19.25 1.90 10.77
CA TYR A 345 -19.34 2.76 11.95
C TYR A 345 -18.52 2.28 13.17
N GLN A 346 -17.78 1.20 13.04
CA GLN A 346 -16.83 0.78 14.07
C GLN A 346 -15.44 1.35 13.75
N SER A 347 -15.30 2.67 13.92
CA SER A 347 -13.99 3.34 13.90
C SER A 347 -13.26 3.03 15.20
N ASN A 348 -12.65 1.85 15.31
CA ASN A 348 -11.64 1.61 16.33
C ASN A 348 -10.31 1.27 15.63
N PRO A 349 -9.51 2.29 15.26
CA PRO A 349 -8.20 2.08 14.66
C PRO A 349 -7.26 1.29 15.58
N ARG A 350 -7.51 1.30 16.89
CA ARG A 350 -6.78 0.51 17.90
C ARG A 350 -7.01 -1.01 17.79
N ALA A 351 -7.92 -1.48 16.95
CA ALA A 351 -8.09 -2.90 16.66
C ALA A 351 -6.82 -3.56 16.11
N PHE A 352 -5.99 -2.81 15.40
CA PHE A 352 -4.72 -3.29 14.85
C PHE A 352 -3.62 -3.41 15.91
N MET A 353 -3.73 -2.71 17.02
CA MET A 353 -2.81 -2.78 18.18
C MET A 353 -3.21 -3.83 19.21
N ALA A 354 -4.33 -4.51 19.03
CA ALA A 354 -4.81 -5.50 19.99
C ALA A 354 -3.95 -6.77 20.00
N LYS A 355 -3.84 -7.39 21.19
CA LYS A 355 -3.19 -8.70 21.38
C LYS A 355 -3.84 -9.77 20.48
N PRO A 356 -3.12 -10.85 20.11
CA PRO A 356 -3.60 -11.89 19.18
C PRO A 356 -5.01 -12.40 19.48
N ASP A 357 -5.35 -12.62 20.73
CA ASP A 357 -6.63 -13.16 21.19
C ASP A 357 -7.82 -12.22 20.95
N ARG A 358 -7.58 -10.91 20.88
CA ARG A 358 -8.61 -9.91 20.57
C ARG A 358 -8.75 -9.62 19.06
N ARG A 359 -7.76 -10.03 18.25
CA ARG A 359 -7.79 -9.77 16.80
C ARG A 359 -8.85 -10.62 16.08
N ALA A 360 -9.07 -11.87 16.50
CA ALA A 360 -10.14 -12.71 15.95
C ALA A 360 -11.51 -12.08 16.16
N ALA A 361 -11.81 -11.65 17.41
CA ALA A 361 -13.05 -10.97 17.74
C ALA A 361 -13.25 -9.63 16.98
N LEU A 362 -12.16 -8.95 16.65
CA LEU A 362 -12.20 -7.69 15.89
C LEU A 362 -12.44 -7.90 14.38
N LEU A 363 -12.04 -9.04 13.82
CA LEU A 363 -12.40 -9.43 12.46
C LEU A 363 -13.85 -9.89 12.36
N GLU A 364 -14.33 -10.61 13.35
CA GLU A 364 -15.76 -10.97 13.48
C GLU A 364 -16.65 -9.72 13.52
N SER A 365 -16.13 -8.60 14.05
CA SER A 365 -16.86 -7.33 14.04
C SER A 365 -16.76 -6.54 12.73
N LYS A 366 -15.84 -6.89 11.81
CA LYS A 366 -15.54 -6.09 10.62
C LYS A 366 -16.46 -6.37 9.44
N TYR A 367 -16.90 -7.61 9.28
CA TYR A 367 -17.72 -8.04 8.14
C TYR A 367 -18.97 -8.75 8.58
N GLU A 368 -20.05 -8.58 7.82
CA GLU A 368 -21.30 -9.28 8.01
C GLU A 368 -21.82 -9.86 6.71
N VAL A 369 -22.54 -10.98 6.83
CA VAL A 369 -23.25 -11.62 5.71
C VAL A 369 -24.65 -11.04 5.58
N ILE A 370 -25.09 -10.84 4.35
CA ILE A 370 -26.49 -10.51 4.04
C ILE A 370 -27.22 -11.81 3.67
N PRO A 371 -28.03 -12.40 4.59
CA PRO A 371 -28.57 -13.75 4.43
C PRO A 371 -29.37 -13.96 3.14
N ILE A 372 -30.19 -12.99 2.73
CA ILE A 372 -31.02 -13.06 1.52
C ILE A 372 -30.22 -13.32 0.24
N TYR A 373 -28.94 -12.95 0.22
CA TYR A 373 -28.04 -13.16 -0.94
C TYR A 373 -27.13 -14.38 -0.79
N VAL A 374 -27.07 -15.00 0.40
CA VAL A 374 -26.12 -16.06 0.70
C VAL A 374 -26.77 -17.39 1.04
N GLU A 375 -27.83 -17.38 1.87
CA GLU A 375 -28.45 -18.59 2.38
C GLU A 375 -28.98 -19.49 1.26
N GLY A 376 -28.53 -20.75 1.26
CA GLY A 376 -28.88 -21.79 0.29
C GLY A 376 -28.33 -21.54 -1.13
N LYS A 377 -27.47 -20.53 -1.34
CA LYS A 377 -26.91 -20.17 -2.67
C LYS A 377 -25.50 -20.74 -2.88
N LYS A 378 -25.14 -20.90 -4.15
CA LYS A 378 -23.76 -21.04 -4.59
C LYS A 378 -23.16 -19.63 -4.69
N ILE A 379 -22.06 -19.39 -4.03
CA ILE A 379 -21.41 -18.09 -3.96
C ILE A 379 -20.08 -18.13 -4.70
N ILE A 380 -19.87 -17.20 -5.62
CA ILE A 380 -18.57 -16.90 -6.19
C ILE A 380 -18.06 -15.65 -5.47
N LEU A 381 -17.03 -15.85 -4.65
CA LEU A 381 -16.33 -14.75 -3.95
C LEU A 381 -15.14 -14.28 -4.76
N ILE A 382 -15.19 -13.03 -5.21
CA ILE A 382 -14.04 -12.38 -5.85
C ILE A 382 -13.19 -11.72 -4.75
N ASP A 383 -11.90 -12.07 -4.71
CA ASP A 383 -10.91 -11.39 -3.87
C ASP A 383 -9.71 -10.99 -4.75
N ASP A 384 -9.02 -9.89 -4.46
CA ASP A 384 -7.95 -9.35 -5.34
C ASP A 384 -6.73 -10.29 -5.43
N SER A 385 -6.36 -10.94 -4.33
CA SER A 385 -5.17 -11.78 -4.25
C SER A 385 -5.11 -12.55 -2.93
N ILE A 386 -4.42 -13.68 -2.91
CA ILE A 386 -4.14 -14.45 -1.70
C ILE A 386 -2.63 -14.40 -1.41
N VAL A 387 -2.25 -13.90 -0.22
CA VAL A 387 -0.85 -13.92 0.25
C VAL A 387 -0.65 -15.01 1.29
N ARG A 388 -1.28 -14.86 2.47
CA ARG A 388 -1.14 -15.79 3.60
C ARG A 388 -2.34 -16.75 3.75
N GLY A 389 -3.45 -16.47 3.05
CA GLY A 389 -4.68 -17.28 3.05
C GLY A 389 -5.67 -17.02 4.20
N ASN A 390 -5.24 -16.40 5.29
CA ASN A 390 -6.07 -16.24 6.49
C ASN A 390 -7.34 -15.39 6.25
N ALA A 391 -7.25 -14.32 5.44
CA ALA A 391 -8.40 -13.49 5.11
C ALA A 391 -9.42 -14.26 4.28
N SER A 392 -8.94 -14.98 3.26
CA SER A 392 -9.79 -15.81 2.40
C SER A 392 -10.45 -16.94 3.19
N GLN A 393 -9.72 -17.61 4.10
CA GLN A 393 -10.26 -18.63 5.02
C GLN A 393 -11.38 -18.06 5.90
N TYR A 394 -11.15 -16.86 6.46
CA TYR A 394 -12.17 -16.18 7.27
C TYR A 394 -13.43 -15.87 6.46
N LEU A 395 -13.28 -15.29 5.25
CA LEU A 395 -14.42 -14.93 4.39
C LEU A 395 -15.19 -16.16 3.92
N VAL A 396 -14.50 -17.27 3.61
CA VAL A 396 -15.16 -18.56 3.28
C VAL A 396 -15.96 -19.07 4.47
N SER A 397 -15.35 -19.09 5.66
CA SER A 397 -16.03 -19.52 6.89
C SER A 397 -17.25 -18.64 7.21
N LEU A 398 -17.10 -17.32 7.04
CA LEU A 398 -18.19 -16.36 7.23
C LEU A 398 -19.37 -16.63 6.30
N LEU A 399 -19.11 -16.89 5.01
CA LEU A 399 -20.16 -17.22 4.03
C LEU A 399 -20.80 -18.59 4.32
N LYS A 400 -20.02 -19.61 4.67
CA LYS A 400 -20.54 -20.94 5.02
C LYS A 400 -21.40 -20.89 6.29
N ASN A 401 -20.95 -20.17 7.32
CA ASN A 401 -21.74 -19.94 8.54
C ASN A 401 -23.01 -19.11 8.26
N GLY A 402 -23.00 -18.25 7.25
CA GLY A 402 -24.15 -17.52 6.73
C GLY A 402 -25.09 -18.35 5.86
N GLY A 403 -24.88 -19.67 5.78
CA GLY A 403 -25.76 -20.62 5.08
C GLY A 403 -25.48 -20.77 3.58
N ALA A 404 -24.33 -20.34 3.06
CA ALA A 404 -23.94 -20.60 1.67
C ALA A 404 -23.88 -22.12 1.41
N LYS A 405 -24.47 -22.58 0.29
CA LYS A 405 -24.43 -23.97 -0.15
C LYS A 405 -23.06 -24.39 -0.63
N GLU A 406 -22.42 -23.52 -1.41
CA GLU A 406 -21.08 -23.68 -1.96
C GLU A 406 -20.38 -22.32 -1.98
N VAL A 407 -19.06 -22.27 -1.76
CA VAL A 407 -18.24 -21.06 -1.83
C VAL A 407 -17.06 -21.29 -2.75
N HIS A 408 -17.05 -20.61 -3.89
CA HIS A 408 -16.04 -20.67 -4.92
C HIS A 408 -15.22 -19.38 -4.93
N ILE A 409 -13.90 -19.46 -4.77
CA ILE A 409 -13.04 -18.30 -4.79
C ILE A 409 -12.46 -18.07 -6.18
N ARG A 410 -12.47 -16.82 -6.63
CA ARG A 410 -11.93 -16.37 -7.91
C ARG A 410 -11.02 -15.19 -7.68
N ILE A 411 -9.75 -15.32 -8.06
CA ILE A 411 -8.68 -14.37 -7.81
C ILE A 411 -8.24 -13.75 -9.12
N PRO A 412 -8.51 -12.46 -9.38
CA PRO A 412 -8.13 -11.75 -10.61
C PRO A 412 -6.63 -11.39 -10.66
N SER A 413 -5.80 -12.14 -9.96
CA SER A 413 -4.35 -12.10 -10.06
C SER A 413 -3.78 -13.51 -10.06
N SER A 414 -2.52 -13.65 -10.48
CA SER A 414 -1.78 -14.92 -10.39
C SER A 414 -1.39 -15.25 -8.94
N PRO A 415 -1.03 -16.50 -8.60
CA PRO A 415 -0.50 -16.84 -7.29
C PRO A 415 0.78 -16.07 -6.96
N ILE A 416 0.87 -15.54 -5.75
CA ILE A 416 2.06 -14.81 -5.27
C ILE A 416 3.03 -15.84 -4.69
N MET A 417 4.12 -16.11 -5.42
CA MET A 417 5.06 -17.18 -5.10
C MET A 417 6.41 -16.71 -4.57
N HIS A 418 6.75 -15.42 -4.80
CA HIS A 418 8.08 -14.90 -4.48
C HIS A 418 7.99 -13.63 -3.62
N PRO A 419 8.92 -13.43 -2.67
CA PRO A 419 8.99 -12.22 -1.85
C PRO A 419 9.14 -10.95 -2.68
N CYS A 420 8.74 -9.81 -2.12
CA CYS A 420 8.98 -8.51 -2.72
C CYS A 420 10.21 -7.84 -2.07
N THR A 421 11.16 -7.42 -2.89
CA THR A 421 12.37 -6.67 -2.48
C THR A 421 12.26 -5.18 -2.81
N TYR A 422 11.08 -4.72 -3.26
CA TYR A 422 10.85 -3.36 -3.75
C TYR A 422 9.82 -2.58 -2.90
N GLY A 423 9.65 -2.96 -1.61
CA GLY A 423 8.91 -2.17 -0.62
C GLY A 423 7.47 -2.62 -0.35
N ILE A 424 6.99 -3.79 -0.88
CA ILE A 424 5.75 -4.40 -0.39
C ILE A 424 6.08 -5.32 0.79
N ASP A 425 5.24 -5.28 1.84
CA ASP A 425 5.39 -6.13 3.02
C ASP A 425 5.04 -7.60 2.74
N MET A 426 5.90 -8.23 1.96
CA MET A 426 5.90 -9.67 1.61
C MET A 426 7.36 -10.10 1.50
N LYS A 427 8.07 -10.15 2.63
CA LYS A 427 9.55 -10.24 2.65
C LYS A 427 10.09 -11.66 2.60
N THR A 428 9.31 -12.66 2.99
CA THR A 428 9.78 -14.03 3.15
C THR A 428 8.87 -15.05 2.45
N TYR A 429 9.43 -16.17 2.00
CA TYR A 429 8.67 -17.28 1.43
C TYR A 429 7.65 -17.86 2.43
N LYS A 430 7.97 -17.88 3.73
CA LYS A 430 7.08 -18.39 4.79
C LYS A 430 5.74 -17.65 4.88
N GLU A 431 5.70 -16.40 4.42
CA GLU A 431 4.48 -15.60 4.41
C GLU A 431 3.59 -15.87 3.19
N LEU A 432 4.13 -16.52 2.17
CA LEU A 432 3.46 -16.72 0.89
C LEU A 432 2.88 -18.14 0.81
N ILE A 433 1.57 -18.25 0.94
CA ILE A 433 0.91 -19.57 0.92
C ILE A 433 1.15 -20.34 -0.39
N ALA A 434 1.30 -19.61 -1.51
CA ALA A 434 1.51 -20.20 -2.83
C ALA A 434 3.00 -20.50 -3.14
N SER A 435 3.93 -20.20 -2.24
CA SER A 435 5.36 -20.52 -2.44
C SER A 435 5.65 -22.02 -2.36
N GLU A 436 4.89 -22.74 -1.53
CA GLU A 436 5.13 -24.16 -1.21
C GLU A 436 3.89 -25.05 -1.42
N ARG A 437 2.73 -24.45 -1.71
CA ARG A 437 1.45 -25.17 -1.83
C ARG A 437 0.87 -25.08 -3.23
N SER A 438 0.31 -26.16 -3.70
CA SER A 438 -0.50 -26.17 -4.92
C SER A 438 -1.80 -25.39 -4.74
N THR A 439 -2.44 -25.01 -5.85
CA THR A 439 -3.76 -24.35 -5.81
C THR A 439 -4.79 -25.22 -5.08
N GLU A 440 -4.71 -26.55 -5.22
CA GLU A 440 -5.61 -27.47 -4.53
C GLU A 440 -5.36 -27.51 -3.02
N ASP A 441 -4.10 -27.51 -2.57
CA ASP A 441 -3.76 -27.45 -1.14
C ASP A 441 -4.21 -26.13 -0.52
N ILE A 442 -4.09 -25.02 -1.26
CA ILE A 442 -4.59 -23.71 -0.85
C ILE A 442 -6.11 -23.74 -0.74
N ARG A 443 -6.81 -24.29 -1.74
CA ARG A 443 -8.27 -24.46 -1.72
C ARG A 443 -8.73 -25.20 -0.46
N GLN A 444 -8.11 -26.33 -0.16
CA GLN A 444 -8.42 -27.12 1.03
C GLN A 444 -8.14 -26.35 2.31
N HIS A 445 -7.00 -25.66 2.39
CA HIS A 445 -6.62 -24.86 3.55
C HIS A 445 -7.62 -23.72 3.86
N ILE A 446 -8.10 -23.03 2.83
CA ILE A 446 -9.09 -21.96 3.01
C ILE A 446 -10.52 -22.46 3.13
N GLY A 447 -10.76 -23.76 2.89
CA GLY A 447 -12.06 -24.39 3.01
C GLY A 447 -13.04 -24.08 1.89
N ALA A 448 -12.56 -23.63 0.72
CA ALA A 448 -13.40 -23.32 -0.43
C ALA A 448 -13.78 -24.57 -1.24
N ASP A 449 -14.93 -24.53 -1.93
CA ASP A 449 -15.38 -25.62 -2.79
C ASP A 449 -14.63 -25.61 -4.12
N SER A 450 -14.19 -24.46 -4.63
CA SER A 450 -13.19 -24.36 -5.70
C SER A 450 -12.38 -23.06 -5.59
N LEU A 451 -11.18 -23.07 -6.17
CA LEU A 451 -10.28 -21.92 -6.25
C LEU A 451 -9.72 -21.80 -7.66
N LEU A 452 -9.79 -20.60 -8.22
CA LEU A 452 -9.17 -20.29 -9.51
C LEU A 452 -8.43 -18.94 -9.42
N TYR A 453 -7.19 -18.94 -9.88
CA TYR A 453 -6.39 -17.74 -10.10
C TYR A 453 -6.39 -17.38 -11.60
N LEU A 454 -6.35 -16.09 -11.88
CA LEU A 454 -6.08 -15.61 -13.23
C LEU A 454 -4.66 -15.98 -13.66
N SER A 455 -4.49 -16.44 -14.90
CA SER A 455 -3.17 -16.72 -15.43
C SER A 455 -2.30 -15.46 -15.53
N LEU A 456 -0.97 -15.62 -15.46
CA LEU A 456 -0.05 -14.50 -15.64
C LEU A 456 -0.24 -13.80 -16.99
N GLN A 457 -0.48 -14.56 -18.05
CA GLN A 457 -0.75 -14.03 -19.38
C GLN A 457 -2.08 -13.26 -19.41
N GLY A 458 -3.13 -13.80 -18.83
CA GLY A 458 -4.44 -13.15 -18.72
C GLY A 458 -4.37 -11.86 -17.92
N MET A 459 -3.58 -11.84 -16.84
CA MET A 459 -3.37 -10.65 -16.02
C MET A 459 -2.71 -9.51 -16.82
N HIS A 460 -1.62 -9.80 -17.55
CA HIS A 460 -0.96 -8.80 -18.41
C HIS A 460 -1.85 -8.32 -19.57
N LYS A 461 -2.60 -9.23 -20.19
CA LYS A 461 -3.58 -8.94 -21.24
C LYS A 461 -4.68 -8.00 -20.72
N ALA A 462 -5.23 -8.28 -19.55
CA ALA A 462 -6.32 -7.51 -18.95
C ALA A 462 -5.89 -6.10 -18.55
N ILE A 463 -4.72 -5.95 -17.96
CA ILE A 463 -4.16 -4.64 -17.58
C ILE A 463 -3.71 -3.85 -18.81
N GLY A 464 -3.27 -4.52 -19.87
CA GLY A 464 -2.67 -3.86 -21.04
C GLY A 464 -1.21 -3.46 -20.85
N LEU A 465 -0.52 -4.06 -19.88
CA LEU A 465 0.90 -3.81 -19.58
C LEU A 465 1.73 -5.05 -19.92
N PRO A 466 2.65 -4.97 -20.90
CA PRO A 466 3.49 -6.10 -21.27
C PRO A 466 4.35 -6.61 -20.11
N LYS A 467 4.55 -7.93 -20.06
CA LYS A 467 5.34 -8.60 -19.01
C LYS A 467 6.73 -8.00 -18.86
N GLU A 468 7.38 -7.67 -19.96
CA GLU A 468 8.74 -7.14 -20.03
C GLU A 468 8.83 -5.67 -19.61
N LYS A 469 7.69 -4.97 -19.56
CA LYS A 469 7.58 -3.55 -19.21
C LYS A 469 6.93 -3.34 -17.84
N SER A 470 6.94 -4.36 -16.98
CA SER A 470 6.37 -4.30 -15.63
C SER A 470 7.23 -5.05 -14.62
N CYS A 471 7.12 -4.68 -13.34
CA CYS A 471 7.58 -5.52 -12.25
C CYS A 471 6.47 -6.51 -11.89
N ASN A 472 6.73 -7.78 -12.14
CA ASN A 472 5.88 -8.93 -11.80
C ASN A 472 6.65 -9.99 -11.02
N ALA A 473 7.74 -9.57 -10.33
CA ALA A 473 8.67 -10.46 -9.65
C ALA A 473 8.00 -11.33 -8.58
N CYS A 474 7.01 -10.80 -7.85
CA CYS A 474 6.26 -11.55 -6.85
C CYS A 474 5.47 -12.75 -7.43
N PHE A 475 5.19 -12.77 -8.72
CA PHE A 475 4.56 -13.88 -9.42
C PHE A 475 5.57 -14.80 -10.12
N THR A 476 6.72 -14.28 -10.53
CA THR A 476 7.64 -14.98 -11.47
C THR A 476 9.03 -15.27 -10.93
N GLY A 477 9.47 -14.61 -9.86
CA GLY A 477 10.86 -14.62 -9.39
C GLY A 477 11.85 -13.86 -10.27
N ASN A 478 11.37 -13.18 -11.33
CA ASN A 478 12.21 -12.38 -12.23
C ASN A 478 12.27 -10.94 -11.77
N TYR A 479 13.26 -10.62 -10.95
CA TYR A 479 13.48 -9.28 -10.42
C TYR A 479 14.11 -8.37 -11.46
N PRO A 480 13.52 -7.17 -11.76
CA PRO A 480 14.09 -6.20 -12.70
C PRO A 480 15.47 -5.69 -12.33
N PHE A 481 15.73 -5.54 -11.04
CA PHE A 481 17.04 -5.19 -10.45
C PHE A 481 17.45 -6.31 -9.48
N LYS A 482 18.73 -6.71 -9.49
CA LYS A 482 19.28 -7.80 -8.66
C LYS A 482 20.38 -7.29 -7.74
#